data_a1a4ec7a0867d6bbf6dd12020e816522
#
_entry.id   a1a4ec7a0867d6bbf6dd12020e816522
#
_cell.length_a   1.000
_cell.length_b   1.000
_cell.length_c   1.000
_cell.angle_alpha   90.00
_cell.angle_beta   90.00
_cell.angle_gamma   90.00
#
_symmetry.space_group_name_H-M   'P 1'
#
loop_
_entity.id
_entity.type
_entity.pdbx_description
1 polymer ?
#
loop_
_entity_poly.entity_id
_entity_poly.type
_entity_poly.pdbx_seq_one_letter_code
_entity_poly.pdbx_strand_id
1 'polypeptide(L)'
;MTATVPGFTGDAIYSDDARYDTVRQVFNGMIDKRPQVVLQCRSREDIVAAVRYAVDAGAEIAVRGGGHSVAGHSTTDGGVVIDLTQMRGVRVDAQARVAYVDAGATWGDVDPVTSRYGLACPGGVVSTTGVGGFSLGGGIGWLSRAHGMTCDNLIGAELVLASGEVLTVSETENADVLWGLRGGGGNFGVVAQFVLRLHPVDGVVAGVQSYADTDAEAALKHFRAQMDNAPDHLASILDFSTDLKSGQSLVNILGCSTRTDALGSDDVRALLNVRGAASSPVLALQHKLEYPTWQQAIDQTAPFGWLNYWKSLFLTELTDEAIRRIALLGRSRPSAQTRLHLIRLGGYASRVPPEATAVPTREHPYIIHLMTTWTDPADTARCTAWAGQAFEILRPLGPAGAYLNFVGDEGQDRIRATFGDAGYKRLAELKARLDPHNRFTLNHNIKPAG
;
A
#
# COMPACT_ATOMS: atom_id res chain seq x y z
N MET A 1 -38.01 -6.28 -6.21
CA MET A 1 -37.71 -5.67 -7.52
C MET A 1 -36.30 -5.08 -7.38
N THR A 2 -35.36 -5.62 -8.13
CA THR A 2 -34.00 -5.07 -8.21
C THR A 2 -34.09 -3.68 -8.84
N ALA A 3 -33.62 -2.66 -8.13
CA ALA A 3 -33.63 -1.29 -8.64
C ALA A 3 -32.69 -1.19 -9.85
N THR A 4 -33.19 -0.69 -10.97
CA THR A 4 -32.37 -0.42 -12.15
C THR A 4 -31.51 0.83 -11.89
N VAL A 5 -30.20 0.74 -12.07
CA VAL A 5 -29.30 1.90 -12.02
C VAL A 5 -29.27 2.60 -13.37
N PRO A 6 -29.83 3.82 -13.49
CA PRO A 6 -29.93 4.49 -14.80
C PRO A 6 -28.54 4.74 -15.43
N GLY A 7 -28.40 4.34 -16.70
CA GLY A 7 -27.16 4.53 -17.46
C GLY A 7 -26.01 3.59 -17.09
N PHE A 8 -26.22 2.67 -16.16
CA PHE A 8 -25.22 1.68 -15.76
C PHE A 8 -25.26 0.45 -16.67
N THR A 9 -24.15 0.03 -17.23
CA THR A 9 -24.03 -1.09 -18.16
C THR A 9 -23.27 -2.29 -17.56
N GLY A 10 -22.64 -2.10 -16.40
CA GLY A 10 -21.96 -3.13 -15.64
C GLY A 10 -22.91 -4.09 -14.92
N ASP A 11 -22.38 -4.91 -14.01
CA ASP A 11 -23.18 -5.83 -13.21
C ASP A 11 -23.60 -5.19 -11.88
N ALA A 12 -24.91 -5.08 -11.63
CA ALA A 12 -25.46 -4.67 -10.34
C ALA A 12 -25.82 -5.94 -9.53
N ILE A 13 -25.04 -6.23 -8.49
CA ILE A 13 -25.12 -7.47 -7.71
C ILE A 13 -25.76 -7.16 -6.35
N TYR A 14 -26.98 -7.63 -6.17
CA TYR A 14 -27.78 -7.52 -4.94
C TYR A 14 -27.69 -8.80 -4.10
N SER A 15 -28.22 -8.76 -2.89
CA SER A 15 -28.14 -9.87 -1.92
C SER A 15 -28.82 -11.17 -2.37
N ASP A 16 -29.70 -11.14 -3.36
CA ASP A 16 -30.36 -12.28 -3.98
C ASP A 16 -29.58 -12.88 -5.17
N ASP A 17 -28.49 -12.25 -5.60
CA ASP A 17 -27.60 -12.79 -6.66
C ASP A 17 -26.69 -13.87 -6.05
N ALA A 18 -26.56 -15.02 -6.72
CA ALA A 18 -25.70 -16.12 -6.29
C ALA A 18 -24.21 -15.74 -6.14
N ARG A 19 -23.75 -14.69 -6.82
CA ARG A 19 -22.38 -14.16 -6.74
C ARG A 19 -22.15 -13.25 -5.52
N TYR A 20 -23.21 -12.80 -4.86
CA TYR A 20 -23.16 -11.75 -3.85
C TYR A 20 -22.12 -12.02 -2.74
N ASP A 21 -22.18 -13.20 -2.12
CA ASP A 21 -21.29 -13.54 -1.02
C ASP A 21 -19.81 -13.63 -1.44
N THR A 22 -19.54 -13.94 -2.72
CA THR A 22 -18.17 -13.90 -3.26
C THR A 22 -17.71 -12.48 -3.57
N VAL A 23 -18.55 -11.69 -4.26
CA VAL A 23 -18.12 -10.36 -4.73
C VAL A 23 -18.06 -9.31 -3.62
N ARG A 24 -18.76 -9.48 -2.48
CA ARG A 24 -18.68 -8.57 -1.35
C ARG A 24 -17.41 -8.76 -0.49
N GLN A 25 -16.67 -9.88 -0.66
CA GLN A 25 -15.47 -10.15 0.11
C GLN A 25 -14.34 -9.17 -0.22
N VAL A 26 -13.52 -8.87 0.80
CA VAL A 26 -12.34 -8.03 0.70
C VAL A 26 -11.11 -8.77 1.27
N PHE A 27 -9.93 -8.20 1.12
CA PHE A 27 -8.68 -8.81 1.56
C PHE A 27 -8.70 -9.24 3.03
N ASN A 28 -9.13 -8.36 3.93
CA ASN A 28 -9.16 -8.63 5.36
C ASN A 28 -10.37 -9.46 5.76
N GLY A 29 -10.16 -10.71 6.14
CA GLY A 29 -11.21 -11.63 6.57
C GLY A 29 -11.95 -11.22 7.86
N MET A 30 -11.47 -10.22 8.61
CA MET A 30 -12.23 -9.63 9.73
C MET A 30 -13.42 -8.78 9.26
N ILE A 31 -13.44 -8.39 7.99
CA ILE A 31 -14.43 -7.47 7.42
C ILE A 31 -15.52 -8.29 6.71
N ASP A 32 -16.66 -8.44 7.37
CA ASP A 32 -17.84 -9.16 6.85
C ASP A 32 -19.04 -8.21 6.72
N LYS A 33 -18.90 -7.16 5.90
CA LYS A 33 -19.95 -6.18 5.64
C LYS A 33 -20.88 -6.64 4.51
N ARG A 34 -22.15 -6.16 4.58
CA ARG A 34 -23.21 -6.51 3.63
C ARG A 34 -23.75 -5.27 2.91
N PRO A 35 -23.14 -4.86 1.78
CA PRO A 35 -23.61 -3.73 1.00
C PRO A 35 -25.02 -3.99 0.44
N GLN A 36 -25.79 -2.92 0.26
CA GLN A 36 -27.08 -3.00 -0.44
C GLN A 36 -26.91 -3.50 -1.86
N VAL A 37 -25.87 -3.04 -2.53
CA VAL A 37 -25.51 -3.45 -3.91
C VAL A 37 -24.01 -3.29 -4.15
N VAL A 38 -23.46 -4.19 -4.95
CA VAL A 38 -22.12 -4.06 -5.53
C VAL A 38 -22.27 -3.76 -7.02
N LEU A 39 -21.83 -2.56 -7.43
CA LEU A 39 -21.89 -2.09 -8.82
C LEU A 39 -20.51 -2.34 -9.47
N GLN A 40 -20.39 -3.42 -10.23
CA GLN A 40 -19.16 -3.76 -10.96
C GLN A 40 -19.05 -2.95 -12.24
N CYS A 41 -18.28 -1.87 -12.20
CA CYS A 41 -18.08 -0.96 -13.32
C CYS A 41 -17.17 -1.57 -14.40
N ARG A 42 -17.50 -1.31 -15.67
CA ARG A 42 -16.71 -1.72 -16.84
C ARG A 42 -16.16 -0.53 -17.61
N SER A 43 -16.65 0.68 -17.31
CA SER A 43 -16.27 1.91 -17.98
C SER A 43 -16.30 3.09 -17.01
N ARG A 44 -15.72 4.22 -17.44
CA ARG A 44 -15.84 5.51 -16.73
C ARG A 44 -17.31 5.95 -16.61
N GLU A 45 -18.09 5.73 -17.64
CA GLU A 45 -19.52 6.05 -17.69
C GLU A 45 -20.31 5.25 -16.64
N ASP A 46 -19.93 3.99 -16.39
CA ASP A 46 -20.49 3.19 -15.30
C ASP A 46 -20.13 3.79 -13.92
N ILE A 47 -18.90 4.29 -13.74
CA ILE A 47 -18.52 4.98 -12.49
C ILE A 47 -19.41 6.22 -12.29
N VAL A 48 -19.63 7.03 -13.34
CA VAL A 48 -20.51 8.20 -13.27
C VAL A 48 -21.93 7.81 -12.87
N ALA A 49 -22.48 6.77 -13.50
CA ALA A 49 -23.82 6.27 -13.18
C ALA A 49 -23.92 5.75 -11.74
N ALA A 50 -22.91 4.99 -11.29
CA ALA A 50 -22.85 4.43 -9.94
C ALA A 50 -22.74 5.52 -8.86
N VAL A 51 -21.89 6.54 -9.09
CA VAL A 51 -21.74 7.69 -8.17
C VAL A 51 -23.06 8.46 -8.07
N ARG A 52 -23.69 8.81 -9.20
CA ARG A 52 -24.98 9.50 -9.21
C ARG A 52 -26.07 8.72 -8.47
N TYR A 53 -26.19 7.43 -8.79
CA TYR A 53 -27.13 6.54 -8.11
C TYR A 53 -26.94 6.55 -6.58
N ALA A 54 -25.71 6.42 -6.11
CA ALA A 54 -25.42 6.38 -4.68
C ALA A 54 -25.67 7.73 -3.99
N VAL A 55 -25.32 8.85 -4.65
CA VAL A 55 -25.53 10.21 -4.16
C VAL A 55 -27.04 10.53 -4.09
N ASP A 56 -27.82 10.24 -5.13
CA ASP A 56 -29.25 10.47 -5.20
C ASP A 56 -30.02 9.64 -4.18
N ALA A 57 -29.55 8.41 -3.92
CA ALA A 57 -30.10 7.55 -2.86
C ALA A 57 -29.67 7.98 -1.43
N GLY A 58 -28.77 8.95 -1.26
CA GLY A 58 -28.16 9.29 0.02
C GLY A 58 -27.37 8.14 0.66
N ALA A 59 -26.94 7.17 -0.12
CA ALA A 59 -26.27 5.98 0.35
C ALA A 59 -24.80 6.26 0.72
N GLU A 60 -24.26 5.50 1.67
CA GLU A 60 -22.81 5.46 1.92
C GLU A 60 -22.07 4.83 0.74
N ILE A 61 -20.97 5.43 0.34
CA ILE A 61 -20.21 5.03 -0.85
C ILE A 61 -18.88 4.38 -0.43
N ALA A 62 -18.68 3.12 -0.80
CA ALA A 62 -17.39 2.47 -0.78
C ALA A 62 -16.83 2.34 -2.20
N VAL A 63 -15.55 2.64 -2.40
CA VAL A 63 -14.87 2.45 -3.69
C VAL A 63 -13.89 1.30 -3.57
N ARG A 64 -13.98 0.32 -4.47
CA ARG A 64 -13.11 -0.85 -4.49
C ARG A 64 -12.29 -0.93 -5.78
N GLY A 65 -10.95 -0.74 -5.67
CA GLY A 65 -9.99 -1.20 -6.67
C GLY A 65 -9.60 -2.65 -6.37
N GLY A 66 -8.40 -2.90 -5.81
CA GLY A 66 -7.97 -4.26 -5.43
C GLY A 66 -8.53 -4.83 -4.12
N GLY A 67 -9.30 -4.08 -3.34
CA GLY A 67 -9.93 -4.56 -2.10
C GLY A 67 -8.98 -4.78 -0.92
N HIS A 68 -7.75 -4.30 -0.96
CA HIS A 68 -6.67 -4.54 0.02
C HIS A 68 -6.72 -3.65 1.28
N SER A 69 -7.72 -2.77 1.44
CA SER A 69 -7.83 -1.94 2.65
C SER A 69 -8.00 -2.79 3.90
N VAL A 70 -7.01 -2.73 4.80
CA VAL A 70 -7.06 -3.44 6.08
C VAL A 70 -8.15 -2.88 6.99
N ALA A 71 -8.43 -1.58 6.88
CA ALA A 71 -9.52 -0.91 7.59
C ALA A 71 -10.92 -1.26 7.04
N GLY A 72 -11.01 -1.97 5.89
CA GLY A 72 -12.30 -2.32 5.29
C GLY A 72 -13.01 -1.16 4.59
N HIS A 73 -12.27 -0.14 4.13
CA HIS A 73 -12.84 1.01 3.42
C HIS A 73 -13.41 0.67 2.04
N SER A 74 -13.05 -0.48 1.46
CA SER A 74 -13.48 -0.93 0.14
C SER A 74 -14.82 -1.68 0.14
N THR A 75 -15.56 -1.66 1.26
CA THR A 75 -16.91 -2.22 1.40
C THR A 75 -17.69 -1.49 2.50
N THR A 76 -19.03 -1.64 2.54
CA THR A 76 -19.93 -0.95 3.46
C THR A 76 -21.06 -1.86 3.92
N ASP A 77 -21.74 -1.52 5.01
CA ASP A 77 -23.00 -2.14 5.42
C ASP A 77 -24.19 -1.32 4.94
N GLY A 78 -25.06 -1.93 4.13
CA GLY A 78 -26.28 -1.28 3.64
C GLY A 78 -26.07 -0.16 2.61
N GLY A 79 -24.81 0.21 2.29
CA GLY A 79 -24.47 1.22 1.30
C GLY A 79 -24.19 0.63 -0.10
N VAL A 80 -23.57 1.42 -0.96
CA VAL A 80 -23.23 1.09 -2.35
C VAL A 80 -21.72 0.88 -2.47
N VAL A 81 -21.30 -0.26 -3.01
CA VAL A 81 -19.91 -0.51 -3.42
C VAL A 81 -19.77 -0.20 -4.91
N ILE A 82 -18.96 0.79 -5.25
CA ILE A 82 -18.49 1.06 -6.61
C ILE A 82 -17.27 0.19 -6.85
N ASP A 83 -17.46 -0.90 -7.55
CA ASP A 83 -16.44 -1.93 -7.75
C ASP A 83 -15.77 -1.77 -9.11
N LEU A 84 -14.48 -1.46 -9.10
CA LEU A 84 -13.66 -1.21 -10.28
C LEU A 84 -12.90 -2.45 -10.76
N THR A 85 -13.02 -3.59 -10.09
CA THR A 85 -12.20 -4.80 -10.33
C THR A 85 -12.32 -5.37 -11.74
N GLN A 86 -13.35 -4.95 -12.52
CA GLN A 86 -13.50 -5.30 -13.94
C GLN A 86 -12.73 -4.34 -14.87
N MET A 87 -12.26 -3.20 -14.37
CA MET A 87 -11.49 -2.19 -15.11
C MET A 87 -10.00 -2.39 -14.88
N ARG A 88 -9.39 -3.31 -15.62
CA ARG A 88 -7.99 -3.75 -15.43
C ARG A 88 -7.08 -3.42 -16.61
N GLY A 89 -7.52 -2.55 -17.50
CA GLY A 89 -6.75 -2.13 -18.67
C GLY A 89 -5.43 -1.48 -18.32
N VAL A 90 -4.36 -1.87 -19.02
CA VAL A 90 -3.03 -1.27 -18.94
C VAL A 90 -2.52 -1.01 -20.34
N ARG A 91 -2.26 0.25 -20.67
CA ARG A 91 -1.68 0.68 -21.95
C ARG A 91 -0.39 1.45 -21.71
N VAL A 92 0.66 1.10 -22.43
CA VAL A 92 1.99 1.72 -22.30
C VAL A 92 2.31 2.54 -23.55
N ASP A 93 2.71 3.78 -23.34
CA ASP A 93 3.45 4.57 -24.31
C ASP A 93 4.94 4.49 -23.95
N ALA A 94 5.65 3.60 -24.64
CA ALA A 94 7.05 3.34 -24.33
C ALA A 94 7.96 4.52 -24.70
N GLN A 95 7.60 5.33 -25.72
CA GLN A 95 8.39 6.49 -26.12
C GLN A 95 8.27 7.61 -25.09
N ALA A 96 7.07 7.87 -24.60
CA ALA A 96 6.81 8.85 -23.56
C ALA A 96 7.17 8.29 -22.15
N ARG A 97 7.38 6.98 -22.02
CA ARG A 97 7.56 6.26 -20.73
C ARG A 97 6.40 6.52 -19.78
N VAL A 98 5.21 6.30 -20.27
CA VAL A 98 3.96 6.51 -19.53
C VAL A 98 3.08 5.26 -19.61
N ALA A 99 2.44 4.90 -18.49
CA ALA A 99 1.37 3.92 -18.46
C ALA A 99 0.05 4.60 -18.15
N TYR A 100 -0.98 4.22 -18.90
CA TYR A 100 -2.38 4.51 -18.61
C TYR A 100 -2.97 3.25 -17.99
N VAL A 101 -3.43 3.36 -16.76
CA VAL A 101 -3.83 2.22 -15.93
C VAL A 101 -5.23 2.44 -15.39
N ASP A 102 -6.15 1.55 -15.72
CA ASP A 102 -7.50 1.60 -15.19
C ASP A 102 -7.52 1.30 -13.68
N ALA A 103 -8.41 1.95 -12.95
CA ALA A 103 -8.33 2.04 -11.49
C ALA A 103 -8.62 0.72 -10.73
N GLY A 104 -9.15 -0.29 -11.41
CA GLY A 104 -9.33 -1.63 -10.86
C GLY A 104 -8.14 -2.57 -11.10
N ALA A 105 -7.11 -2.14 -11.85
CA ALA A 105 -5.91 -2.92 -12.08
C ALA A 105 -5.14 -3.18 -10.78
N THR A 106 -4.44 -4.30 -10.72
CA THR A 106 -3.47 -4.65 -9.68
C THR A 106 -2.04 -4.48 -10.19
N TRP A 107 -1.06 -4.53 -9.31
CA TRP A 107 0.34 -4.51 -9.74
C TRP A 107 0.69 -5.75 -10.56
N GLY A 108 0.03 -6.89 -10.31
CA GLY A 108 0.13 -8.08 -11.15
C GLY A 108 -0.38 -7.91 -12.59
N ASP A 109 -1.22 -6.91 -12.85
CA ASP A 109 -1.62 -6.52 -14.21
C ASP A 109 -0.61 -5.54 -14.84
N VAL A 110 -0.08 -4.61 -14.06
CA VAL A 110 0.80 -3.53 -14.55
C VAL A 110 2.21 -4.03 -14.87
N ASP A 111 2.84 -4.72 -13.92
CA ASP A 111 4.26 -5.07 -14.00
C ASP A 111 4.60 -5.96 -15.21
N PRO A 112 3.82 -7.01 -15.56
CA PRO A 112 4.10 -7.81 -16.75
C PRO A 112 3.93 -7.05 -18.06
N VAL A 113 3.05 -6.03 -18.10
CA VAL A 113 2.83 -5.23 -19.31
C VAL A 113 3.97 -4.22 -19.50
N THR A 114 4.37 -3.52 -18.44
CA THR A 114 5.43 -2.50 -18.52
C THR A 114 6.80 -3.12 -18.75
N SER A 115 7.09 -4.28 -18.15
CA SER A 115 8.37 -4.97 -18.29
C SER A 115 8.68 -5.45 -19.73
N ARG A 116 7.65 -5.67 -20.57
CA ARG A 116 7.84 -5.97 -22.00
C ARG A 116 8.59 -4.86 -22.77
N TYR A 117 8.58 -3.67 -22.19
CA TYR A 117 9.26 -2.48 -22.74
C TYR A 117 10.54 -2.14 -21.96
N GLY A 118 11.00 -3.00 -21.05
CA GLY A 118 12.11 -2.69 -20.14
C GLY A 118 11.81 -1.54 -19.19
N LEU A 119 10.53 -1.33 -18.85
CA LEU A 119 10.04 -0.23 -18.02
C LEU A 119 9.29 -0.75 -16.79
N ALA A 120 9.32 0.04 -15.70
CA ALA A 120 8.53 -0.23 -14.51
C ALA A 120 8.12 1.07 -13.80
N CYS A 121 7.06 0.99 -12.98
CA CYS A 121 6.67 2.01 -12.01
C CYS A 121 6.89 1.46 -10.60
N PRO A 122 7.28 2.30 -9.60
CA PRO A 122 7.26 1.86 -8.21
C PRO A 122 5.87 1.36 -7.79
N GLY A 123 5.77 0.05 -7.53
CA GLY A 123 4.54 -0.66 -7.14
C GLY A 123 4.67 -1.28 -5.76
N GLY A 124 3.56 -1.80 -5.21
CA GLY A 124 3.52 -2.51 -3.93
C GLY A 124 4.23 -3.86 -4.00
N VAL A 125 4.68 -4.38 -2.87
CA VAL A 125 5.46 -5.63 -2.80
C VAL A 125 4.60 -6.90 -2.85
N VAL A 126 3.29 -6.76 -2.97
CA VAL A 126 2.31 -7.84 -3.17
C VAL A 126 1.54 -7.56 -4.45
N SER A 127 1.60 -8.45 -5.43
CA SER A 127 1.10 -8.22 -6.79
C SER A 127 -0.43 -8.08 -6.88
N THR A 128 -1.18 -8.66 -5.93
CA THR A 128 -2.64 -8.55 -5.86
C THR A 128 -3.13 -7.19 -5.34
N THR A 129 -2.22 -6.34 -4.85
CA THR A 129 -2.56 -4.99 -4.38
C THR A 129 -3.06 -4.12 -5.54
N GLY A 130 -4.23 -3.51 -5.38
CA GLY A 130 -4.82 -2.61 -6.37
C GLY A 130 -4.02 -1.32 -6.52
N VAL A 131 -3.83 -0.90 -7.77
CA VAL A 131 -3.10 0.33 -8.11
C VAL A 131 -3.78 1.56 -7.49
N GLY A 132 -5.13 1.62 -7.50
CA GLY A 132 -5.89 2.79 -7.08
C GLY A 132 -5.61 3.24 -5.65
N GLY A 133 -6.06 2.48 -4.67
CA GLY A 133 -5.88 2.83 -3.25
C GLY A 133 -4.42 2.95 -2.85
N PHE A 134 -3.55 2.10 -3.40
CA PHE A 134 -2.12 2.11 -3.15
C PHE A 134 -1.45 3.41 -3.59
N SER A 135 -1.71 3.85 -4.82
CA SER A 135 -1.13 5.09 -5.39
C SER A 135 -1.64 6.34 -4.68
N LEU A 136 -2.94 6.38 -4.38
CA LEU A 136 -3.57 7.51 -3.70
C LEU A 136 -3.08 7.70 -2.25
N GLY A 137 -2.65 6.63 -1.57
CA GLY A 137 -2.07 6.68 -0.22
C GLY A 137 -0.54 6.82 -0.18
N GLY A 138 0.10 7.03 -1.33
CA GLY A 138 1.55 7.18 -1.45
C GLY A 138 2.21 6.09 -2.27
N GLY A 139 2.23 4.86 -1.78
CA GLY A 139 2.77 3.68 -2.48
C GLY A 139 4.28 3.48 -2.31
N ILE A 140 4.66 2.51 -1.48
CA ILE A 140 6.07 2.15 -1.19
C ILE A 140 6.34 0.72 -1.63
N GLY A 141 7.43 0.51 -2.37
CA GLY A 141 7.89 -0.80 -2.80
C GLY A 141 9.36 -0.83 -3.20
N TRP A 142 9.76 -1.88 -3.90
CA TRP A 142 11.17 -2.16 -4.22
C TRP A 142 11.88 -1.06 -5.02
N LEU A 143 11.15 -0.31 -5.84
CA LEU A 143 11.71 0.74 -6.69
C LEU A 143 11.66 2.13 -6.04
N SER A 144 11.07 2.27 -4.83
CA SER A 144 10.83 3.60 -4.25
C SER A 144 12.11 4.36 -3.93
N ARG A 145 13.19 3.67 -3.53
CA ARG A 145 14.46 4.32 -3.25
C ARG A 145 15.13 4.86 -4.52
N ALA A 146 14.95 4.16 -5.65
CA ALA A 146 15.52 4.58 -6.93
C ALA A 146 14.67 5.65 -7.64
N HIS A 147 13.34 5.57 -7.55
CA HIS A 147 12.43 6.30 -8.42
C HIS A 147 11.28 7.03 -7.71
N GLY A 148 11.31 7.13 -6.38
CA GLY A 148 10.25 7.75 -5.58
C GLY A 148 9.12 6.79 -5.24
N MET A 149 8.14 7.26 -4.50
CA MET A 149 6.91 6.54 -4.21
C MET A 149 6.03 6.47 -5.47
N THR A 150 5.02 5.61 -5.47
CA THR A 150 4.09 5.53 -6.60
C THR A 150 3.41 6.87 -6.88
N CYS A 151 2.99 7.59 -5.85
CA CYS A 151 2.37 8.91 -5.98
C CYS A 151 3.29 9.96 -6.61
N ASP A 152 4.61 9.85 -6.48
CA ASP A 152 5.58 10.74 -7.14
C ASP A 152 5.61 10.53 -8.65
N ASN A 153 5.18 9.36 -9.07
CA ASN A 153 5.09 8.93 -10.46
C ASN A 153 3.68 9.06 -11.04
N LEU A 154 2.70 9.48 -10.24
CA LEU A 154 1.35 9.83 -10.71
C LEU A 154 1.41 11.20 -11.40
N ILE A 155 1.31 11.25 -12.73
CA ILE A 155 1.41 12.47 -13.53
C ILE A 155 0.07 12.95 -14.08
N GLY A 156 -0.98 12.16 -13.94
CA GLY A 156 -2.33 12.53 -14.33
C GLY A 156 -3.35 11.48 -13.91
N ALA A 157 -4.62 11.86 -14.00
CA ALA A 157 -5.76 10.99 -13.70
C ALA A 157 -7.04 11.49 -14.37
N GLU A 158 -8.01 10.59 -14.55
CA GLU A 158 -9.42 10.94 -14.74
C GLU A 158 -10.15 10.73 -13.42
N LEU A 159 -10.78 11.77 -12.88
CA LEU A 159 -11.46 11.77 -11.58
C LEU A 159 -12.95 12.05 -11.75
N VAL A 160 -13.79 11.14 -11.25
CA VAL A 160 -15.26 11.31 -11.19
C VAL A 160 -15.64 11.88 -9.82
N LEU A 161 -16.23 13.08 -9.81
CA LEU A 161 -16.67 13.80 -8.61
C LEU A 161 -18.04 13.26 -8.10
N ALA A 162 -18.41 13.65 -6.89
CA ALA A 162 -19.74 13.34 -6.31
C ALA A 162 -20.91 13.90 -7.14
N SER A 163 -20.69 14.97 -7.91
CA SER A 163 -21.65 15.52 -8.89
C SER A 163 -21.84 14.63 -10.14
N GLY A 164 -20.96 13.66 -10.35
CA GLY A 164 -20.86 12.88 -11.60
C GLY A 164 -20.12 13.63 -12.71
N GLU A 165 -19.51 14.78 -12.44
CA GLU A 165 -18.57 15.45 -13.35
C GLU A 165 -17.27 14.68 -13.42
N VAL A 166 -16.63 14.67 -14.61
CA VAL A 166 -15.33 14.04 -14.83
C VAL A 166 -14.29 15.14 -15.01
N LEU A 167 -13.29 15.15 -14.14
CA LEU A 167 -12.14 16.03 -14.25
C LEU A 167 -10.94 15.31 -14.86
N THR A 168 -10.32 15.95 -15.85
CA THR A 168 -8.95 15.63 -16.26
C THR A 168 -7.99 16.30 -15.29
N VAL A 169 -7.07 15.52 -14.75
CA VAL A 169 -6.11 15.97 -13.73
C VAL A 169 -4.69 15.73 -14.25
N SER A 170 -3.88 16.78 -14.27
CA SER A 170 -2.48 16.71 -14.69
C SER A 170 -1.64 17.83 -14.05
N GLU A 171 -0.36 17.90 -14.36
CA GLU A 171 0.51 18.99 -13.89
C GLU A 171 0.13 20.37 -14.48
N THR A 172 -0.63 20.40 -15.59
CA THR A 172 -1.06 21.63 -16.28
C THR A 172 -2.57 21.87 -16.19
N GLU A 173 -3.34 20.90 -15.76
CA GLU A 173 -4.80 21.00 -15.62
C GLU A 173 -5.22 20.41 -14.27
N ASN A 174 -5.91 21.19 -13.43
CA ASN A 174 -6.28 20.83 -12.06
C ASN A 174 -5.07 20.34 -11.22
N ALA A 175 -3.95 21.04 -11.29
CA ALA A 175 -2.69 20.64 -10.67
C ALA A 175 -2.76 20.53 -9.12
N ASP A 176 -3.63 21.30 -8.49
CA ASP A 176 -3.90 21.20 -7.05
C ASP A 176 -4.67 19.94 -6.67
N VAL A 177 -5.53 19.45 -7.57
CA VAL A 177 -6.20 18.14 -7.43
C VAL A 177 -5.17 17.03 -7.57
N LEU A 178 -4.25 17.11 -8.54
CA LEU A 178 -3.14 16.17 -8.68
C LEU A 178 -2.30 16.09 -7.39
N TRP A 179 -2.00 17.25 -6.78
CA TRP A 179 -1.31 17.28 -5.49
C TRP A 179 -2.08 16.52 -4.41
N GLY A 180 -3.40 16.70 -4.33
CA GLY A 180 -4.26 15.97 -3.39
C GLY A 180 -4.30 14.47 -3.64
N LEU A 181 -4.35 14.03 -4.91
CA LEU A 181 -4.31 12.62 -5.29
C LEU A 181 -2.95 11.95 -5.01
N ARG A 182 -1.88 12.73 -4.91
CA ARG A 182 -0.53 12.26 -4.56
C ARG A 182 -0.37 12.10 -3.05
N GLY A 183 -1.18 11.25 -2.40
CA GLY A 183 -1.07 10.90 -0.99
C GLY A 183 -2.27 11.24 -0.11
N GLY A 184 -3.23 12.06 -0.57
CA GLY A 184 -4.43 12.43 0.18
C GLY A 184 -5.53 11.36 0.19
N GLY A 185 -5.30 10.20 -0.45
CA GLY A 185 -6.27 9.10 -0.49
C GLY A 185 -7.46 9.35 -1.41
N GLY A 186 -8.49 8.51 -1.25
CA GLY A 186 -9.73 8.54 -2.03
C GLY A 186 -10.74 9.61 -1.58
N ASN A 187 -10.28 10.74 -1.08
CA ASN A 187 -11.14 11.77 -0.47
C ASN A 187 -11.93 12.63 -1.47
N PHE A 188 -11.50 12.71 -2.72
CA PHE A 188 -11.95 13.74 -3.66
C PHE A 188 -12.90 13.24 -4.74
N GLY A 189 -13.01 11.94 -4.90
CA GLY A 189 -13.80 11.31 -5.96
C GLY A 189 -13.32 9.89 -6.25
N VAL A 190 -13.85 9.33 -7.34
CA VAL A 190 -13.45 8.02 -7.86
C VAL A 190 -12.54 8.21 -9.06
N VAL A 191 -11.28 7.79 -8.95
CA VAL A 191 -10.37 7.78 -10.11
C VAL A 191 -10.79 6.66 -11.05
N ALA A 192 -10.99 6.97 -12.31
CA ALA A 192 -11.30 6.01 -13.37
C ALA A 192 -10.02 5.46 -14.02
N GLN A 193 -9.04 6.34 -14.28
CA GLN A 193 -7.77 5.98 -14.89
C GLN A 193 -6.63 6.79 -14.27
N PHE A 194 -5.49 6.13 -14.04
CA PHE A 194 -4.22 6.73 -13.60
C PHE A 194 -3.27 6.86 -14.79
N VAL A 195 -2.50 7.95 -14.82
CA VAL A 195 -1.39 8.15 -15.74
C VAL A 195 -0.10 8.12 -14.94
N LEU A 196 0.70 7.07 -15.12
CA LEU A 196 1.90 6.79 -14.33
C LEU A 196 3.16 6.97 -15.18
N ARG A 197 4.16 7.68 -14.64
CA ARG A 197 5.50 7.74 -15.20
C ARG A 197 6.21 6.42 -15.00
N LEU A 198 6.89 5.95 -16.05
CA LEU A 198 7.67 4.73 -16.04
C LEU A 198 9.17 5.04 -16.08
N HIS A 199 9.96 4.13 -15.50
CA HIS A 199 11.41 4.20 -15.44
C HIS A 199 12.04 3.00 -16.12
N PRO A 200 13.22 3.14 -16.73
CA PRO A 200 13.98 2.01 -17.27
C PRO A 200 14.39 1.05 -16.14
N VAL A 201 13.91 -0.18 -16.21
CA VAL A 201 14.26 -1.28 -15.29
C VAL A 201 14.36 -2.56 -16.11
N ASP A 202 15.60 -2.89 -16.48
CA ASP A 202 15.93 -4.09 -17.25
C ASP A 202 16.27 -5.28 -16.33
N GLY A 203 15.37 -5.55 -15.40
CA GLY A 203 15.54 -6.54 -14.35
C GLY A 203 16.12 -5.98 -13.05
N VAL A 204 16.30 -6.87 -12.09
CA VAL A 204 16.84 -6.58 -10.75
C VAL A 204 17.81 -7.67 -10.32
N VAL A 205 18.77 -7.32 -9.45
CA VAL A 205 19.44 -8.32 -8.60
C VAL A 205 18.73 -8.30 -7.26
N ALA A 206 18.18 -9.43 -6.87
CA ALA A 206 17.42 -9.53 -5.65
C ALA A 206 17.70 -10.83 -4.91
N GLY A 207 17.43 -10.84 -3.61
CA GLY A 207 17.66 -12.01 -2.80
C GLY A 207 17.07 -11.90 -1.40
N VAL A 208 17.12 -13.03 -0.72
CA VAL A 208 16.73 -13.17 0.68
C VAL A 208 17.74 -14.02 1.42
N GLN A 209 18.05 -13.61 2.64
CA GLN A 209 18.79 -14.45 3.58
C GLN A 209 18.06 -14.50 4.91
N SER A 210 17.84 -15.71 5.41
CA SER A 210 17.09 -15.99 6.61
C SER A 210 18.02 -16.56 7.69
N TYR A 211 17.88 -16.05 8.90
CA TYR A 211 18.60 -16.51 10.08
C TYR A 211 17.61 -16.91 11.17
N ALA A 212 18.07 -17.70 12.13
CA ALA A 212 17.29 -17.92 13.35
C ALA A 212 17.03 -16.58 14.06
N ASP A 213 15.90 -16.41 14.70
CA ASP A 213 15.54 -15.14 15.36
C ASP A 213 16.44 -14.81 16.58
N THR A 214 17.25 -15.79 17.05
CA THR A 214 18.33 -15.54 18.03
C THR A 214 19.35 -14.54 17.50
N ASP A 215 19.53 -14.45 16.18
CA ASP A 215 20.42 -13.48 15.53
C ASP A 215 19.74 -12.13 15.22
N ALA A 216 18.52 -11.88 15.70
CA ALA A 216 17.74 -10.69 15.39
C ALA A 216 18.46 -9.36 15.65
N GLU A 217 19.14 -9.22 16.79
CA GLU A 217 19.88 -7.98 17.08
C GLU A 217 21.09 -7.80 16.17
N ALA A 218 21.81 -8.87 15.84
CA ALA A 218 22.91 -8.83 14.88
C ALA A 218 22.40 -8.43 13.48
N ALA A 219 21.30 -9.02 13.05
CA ALA A 219 20.65 -8.69 11.77
C ALA A 219 20.18 -7.23 11.70
N LEU A 220 19.55 -6.71 12.75
CA LEU A 220 19.12 -5.32 12.83
C LEU A 220 20.29 -4.32 12.84
N LYS A 221 21.37 -4.60 13.59
CA LYS A 221 22.59 -3.78 13.60
C LYS A 221 23.27 -3.78 12.24
N HIS A 222 23.34 -4.95 11.61
CA HIS A 222 23.89 -5.09 10.26
C HIS A 222 23.03 -4.35 9.23
N PHE A 223 21.70 -4.52 9.27
CA PHE A 223 20.75 -3.81 8.42
C PHE A 223 20.93 -2.29 8.52
N ARG A 224 21.01 -1.74 9.73
CA ARG A 224 21.29 -0.32 9.97
C ARG A 224 22.59 0.10 9.30
N ALA A 225 23.68 -0.61 9.56
CA ALA A 225 25.00 -0.26 9.04
C ALA A 225 25.05 -0.28 7.50
N GLN A 226 24.34 -1.22 6.86
CA GLN A 226 24.28 -1.31 5.41
C GLN A 226 23.33 -0.25 4.80
N MET A 227 22.20 0.02 5.45
CA MET A 227 21.14 0.82 4.84
C MET A 227 21.25 2.31 5.14
N ASP A 228 21.99 2.74 6.15
CA ASP A 228 22.14 4.18 6.48
C ASP A 228 22.87 4.96 5.36
N ASN A 229 23.79 4.31 4.68
CA ASN A 229 24.55 4.88 3.57
C ASN A 229 24.29 4.15 2.24
N ALA A 230 23.19 3.40 2.14
CA ALA A 230 22.87 2.63 0.95
C ALA A 230 22.63 3.52 -0.27
N PRO A 231 23.15 3.15 -1.45
CA PRO A 231 22.86 3.87 -2.68
C PRO A 231 21.36 3.75 -3.04
N ASP A 232 20.87 4.68 -3.85
CA ASP A 232 19.45 4.75 -4.22
C ASP A 232 18.93 3.48 -4.89
N HIS A 233 19.78 2.80 -5.66
CA HIS A 233 19.39 1.59 -6.38
C HIS A 233 19.16 0.37 -5.47
N LEU A 234 19.55 0.42 -4.19
CA LEU A 234 19.41 -0.68 -3.24
C LEU A 234 18.23 -0.45 -2.29
N ALA A 235 17.18 -1.25 -2.42
CA ALA A 235 16.04 -1.30 -1.51
C ALA A 235 16.10 -2.53 -0.61
N SER A 236 15.52 -2.45 0.60
CA SER A 236 15.52 -3.57 1.53
C SER A 236 14.36 -3.53 2.51
N ILE A 237 13.95 -4.75 2.92
CA ILE A 237 13.03 -5.01 4.02
C ILE A 237 13.72 -6.00 4.95
N LEU A 238 13.77 -5.69 6.25
CA LEU A 238 14.03 -6.69 7.28
C LEU A 238 12.67 -7.18 7.80
N ASP A 239 12.50 -8.49 7.85
CA ASP A 239 11.23 -9.13 8.16
C ASP A 239 11.41 -10.21 9.24
N PHE A 240 10.55 -10.19 10.25
CA PHE A 240 10.37 -11.31 11.17
C PHE A 240 9.20 -12.18 10.71
N SER A 241 9.46 -13.46 10.54
CA SER A 241 8.46 -14.42 10.09
C SER A 241 8.59 -15.76 10.82
N THR A 242 7.66 -16.66 10.55
CA THR A 242 7.73 -18.06 10.97
C THR A 242 7.72 -18.94 9.73
N ASP A 243 8.64 -19.85 9.61
CA ASP A 243 8.56 -20.91 8.61
C ASP A 243 7.37 -21.82 8.98
N LEU A 244 6.32 -21.79 8.18
CA LEU A 244 5.08 -22.52 8.45
C LEU A 244 5.24 -24.04 8.39
N LYS A 245 6.33 -24.55 7.81
CA LYS A 245 6.59 -26.00 7.74
C LYS A 245 7.31 -26.51 8.99
N SER A 246 8.34 -25.81 9.43
CA SER A 246 9.14 -26.20 10.60
C SER A 246 8.66 -25.58 11.92
N GLY A 247 7.87 -24.49 11.86
CA GLY A 247 7.51 -23.70 13.03
C GLY A 247 8.64 -22.79 13.53
N GLN A 248 9.78 -22.75 12.83
CA GLN A 248 10.95 -21.97 13.24
C GLN A 248 10.69 -20.46 13.06
N SER A 249 10.99 -19.69 14.10
CA SER A 249 10.99 -18.23 14.03
C SER A 249 12.27 -17.73 13.37
N LEU A 250 12.12 -16.83 12.41
CA LEU A 250 13.19 -16.34 11.54
C LEU A 250 13.25 -14.81 11.54
N VAL A 251 14.46 -14.30 11.34
CA VAL A 251 14.71 -12.94 10.86
C VAL A 251 15.27 -13.00 9.44
N ASN A 252 14.63 -12.29 8.53
CA ASN A 252 14.98 -12.29 7.11
C ASN A 252 15.46 -10.90 6.70
N ILE A 253 16.46 -10.83 5.85
CA ILE A 253 16.79 -9.62 5.10
C ILE A 253 16.50 -9.90 3.63
N LEU A 254 15.63 -9.07 3.05
CA LEU A 254 15.33 -9.07 1.63
C LEU A 254 16.01 -7.83 1.02
N GLY A 255 16.71 -8.03 -0.09
CA GLY A 255 17.40 -6.98 -0.81
C GLY A 255 17.02 -6.97 -2.28
N CYS A 256 16.90 -5.78 -2.87
CA CYS A 256 16.61 -5.60 -4.29
C CYS A 256 17.41 -4.41 -4.82
N SER A 257 18.23 -4.64 -5.83
CA SER A 257 18.99 -3.62 -6.57
C SER A 257 18.43 -3.46 -7.98
N THR A 258 18.16 -2.23 -8.40
CA THR A 258 17.85 -1.92 -9.81
C THR A 258 19.08 -1.94 -10.72
N ARG A 259 20.30 -2.05 -10.16
CA ARG A 259 21.52 -2.33 -10.93
C ARG A 259 21.69 -3.83 -11.07
N THR A 260 21.90 -4.28 -12.31
CA THR A 260 22.04 -5.71 -12.66
C THR A 260 23.47 -6.11 -13.00
N ASP A 261 24.44 -5.23 -12.73
CA ASP A 261 25.87 -5.45 -12.90
C ASP A 261 26.55 -6.00 -11.61
N ALA A 262 27.87 -6.11 -11.64
CA ALA A 262 28.65 -6.62 -10.52
C ALA A 262 28.45 -5.78 -9.24
N LEU A 263 28.39 -4.44 -9.36
CA LEU A 263 28.20 -3.55 -8.22
C LEU A 263 26.86 -3.81 -7.54
N GLY A 264 25.75 -3.88 -8.30
CA GLY A 264 24.44 -4.20 -7.74
C GLY A 264 24.41 -5.59 -7.08
N SER A 265 25.12 -6.57 -7.64
CA SER A 265 25.25 -7.90 -7.04
C SER A 265 26.04 -7.89 -5.74
N ASP A 266 27.10 -7.11 -5.66
CA ASP A 266 27.95 -6.99 -4.47
C ASP A 266 27.21 -6.24 -3.35
N ASP A 267 26.45 -5.18 -3.69
CA ASP A 267 25.65 -4.44 -2.72
C ASP A 267 24.55 -5.33 -2.08
N VAL A 268 23.84 -6.11 -2.91
CA VAL A 268 22.84 -7.06 -2.39
C VAL A 268 23.52 -8.14 -1.53
N ARG A 269 24.64 -8.68 -1.95
CA ARG A 269 25.40 -9.69 -1.18
C ARG A 269 25.89 -9.13 0.16
N ALA A 270 26.40 -7.90 0.17
CA ALA A 270 26.86 -7.24 1.38
C ALA A 270 25.73 -7.01 2.37
N LEU A 271 24.55 -6.62 1.87
CA LEU A 271 23.35 -6.45 2.67
C LEU A 271 22.83 -7.77 3.26
N LEU A 272 22.82 -8.84 2.48
CA LEU A 272 22.25 -10.12 2.91
C LEU A 272 23.15 -10.85 3.92
N ASN A 273 24.47 -10.71 3.82
CA ASN A 273 25.43 -11.46 4.62
C ASN A 273 25.66 -10.81 5.99
N VAL A 274 24.83 -11.18 6.97
CA VAL A 274 24.82 -10.59 8.31
C VAL A 274 26.14 -10.80 9.03
N ARG A 275 26.86 -9.71 9.30
CA ARG A 275 28.05 -9.72 10.13
C ARG A 275 27.69 -9.84 11.61
N GLY A 276 28.30 -10.81 12.30
CA GLY A 276 28.08 -11.04 13.72
C GLY A 276 26.90 -11.97 14.03
N ALA A 277 26.31 -12.60 13.01
CA ALA A 277 25.37 -13.71 13.25
C ALA A 277 26.12 -14.88 13.92
N ALA A 278 25.49 -15.49 14.92
CA ALA A 278 26.04 -16.64 15.62
C ALA A 278 25.72 -17.95 14.87
N SER A 279 24.68 -17.95 14.06
CA SER A 279 24.25 -19.11 13.26
C SER A 279 24.57 -18.93 11.76
N SER A 280 24.68 -20.05 11.07
CA SER A 280 24.65 -20.05 9.59
C SER A 280 23.25 -19.70 9.10
N PRO A 281 23.10 -19.07 7.92
CA PRO A 281 21.79 -18.79 7.37
C PRO A 281 21.00 -20.08 7.08
N VAL A 282 19.72 -20.08 7.43
CA VAL A 282 18.76 -21.15 7.13
C VAL A 282 18.40 -21.18 5.66
N LEU A 283 18.34 -20.00 5.04
CA LEU A 283 18.09 -19.78 3.61
C LEU A 283 19.02 -18.70 3.10
N ALA A 284 19.59 -18.90 1.92
CA ALA A 284 20.40 -17.90 1.22
C ALA A 284 20.12 -17.98 -0.29
N LEU A 285 19.47 -16.97 -0.85
CA LEU A 285 19.14 -16.88 -2.27
C LEU A 285 19.51 -15.48 -2.77
N GLN A 286 20.17 -15.41 -3.92
CA GLN A 286 20.43 -14.17 -4.65
C GLN A 286 20.48 -14.47 -6.15
N HIS A 287 19.67 -13.76 -6.92
CA HIS A 287 19.58 -13.97 -8.35
C HIS A 287 19.42 -12.64 -9.11
N LYS A 288 19.84 -12.63 -10.38
CA LYS A 288 19.36 -11.65 -11.35
C LYS A 288 18.03 -12.15 -11.91
N LEU A 289 17.00 -11.31 -11.84
CA LEU A 289 15.62 -11.66 -12.16
C LEU A 289 14.97 -10.56 -13.01
N GLU A 290 13.91 -10.91 -13.73
CA GLU A 290 12.95 -9.92 -14.22
C GLU A 290 12.21 -9.30 -13.04
N TYR A 291 11.93 -8.00 -13.10
CA TYR A 291 11.27 -7.29 -11.99
C TYR A 291 9.91 -7.90 -11.59
N PRO A 292 9.01 -8.29 -12.51
CA PRO A 292 7.74 -8.94 -12.13
C PRO A 292 7.92 -10.25 -11.34
N THR A 293 8.98 -11.00 -11.58
CA THR A 293 9.27 -12.23 -10.83
C THR A 293 9.60 -11.92 -9.37
N TRP A 294 10.42 -10.89 -9.12
CA TRP A 294 10.71 -10.45 -7.76
C TRP A 294 9.51 -9.82 -7.06
N GLN A 295 8.71 -9.07 -7.81
CA GLN A 295 7.50 -8.41 -7.31
C GLN A 295 6.48 -9.40 -6.73
N GLN A 296 6.44 -10.63 -7.22
CA GLN A 296 5.55 -11.70 -6.76
C GLN A 296 6.17 -12.59 -5.67
N ALA A 297 7.42 -12.35 -5.29
CA ALA A 297 8.18 -13.24 -4.41
C ALA A 297 7.53 -13.46 -3.03
N ILE A 298 6.74 -12.50 -2.56
CA ILE A 298 6.10 -12.56 -1.24
C ILE A 298 4.56 -12.59 -1.29
N ASP A 299 3.95 -12.80 -2.45
CA ASP A 299 2.48 -12.83 -2.61
C ASP A 299 1.79 -13.79 -1.66
N GLN A 300 2.39 -14.97 -1.45
CA GLN A 300 1.85 -16.01 -0.57
C GLN A 300 1.80 -15.60 0.91
N THR A 301 2.43 -14.49 1.28
CA THR A 301 2.43 -13.99 2.66
C THR A 301 1.21 -13.12 2.99
N ALA A 302 0.42 -12.76 1.99
CA ALA A 302 -0.73 -11.88 2.12
C ALA A 302 -1.95 -12.39 1.30
N PRO A 303 -2.44 -13.62 1.55
CA PRO A 303 -3.62 -14.14 0.86
C PRO A 303 -4.90 -13.47 1.36
N PHE A 304 -5.90 -13.42 0.51
CA PHE A 304 -7.25 -12.98 0.87
C PHE A 304 -7.87 -13.91 1.92
N GLY A 305 -8.68 -13.34 2.79
CA GLY A 305 -9.48 -14.07 3.77
C GLY A 305 -8.76 -14.35 5.10
N TRP A 306 -7.47 -14.08 5.22
CA TRP A 306 -6.82 -14.07 6.53
C TRP A 306 -7.30 -12.88 7.36
N LEU A 307 -7.33 -13.06 8.69
CA LEU A 307 -7.71 -12.03 9.63
C LEU A 307 -6.51 -11.10 9.86
N ASN A 308 -6.71 -9.79 9.72
CA ASN A 308 -5.63 -8.82 9.74
C ASN A 308 -5.95 -7.63 10.67
N TYR A 309 -5.00 -7.26 11.52
CA TYR A 309 -5.03 -6.05 12.32
C TYR A 309 -3.65 -5.41 12.30
N TRP A 310 -3.46 -4.41 11.46
CA TRP A 310 -2.17 -3.81 11.18
C TRP A 310 -1.99 -2.48 11.87
N LYS A 311 -0.75 -2.20 12.29
CA LYS A 311 -0.31 -0.90 12.77
C LYS A 311 1.01 -0.53 12.11
N SER A 312 1.23 0.77 11.94
CA SER A 312 2.47 1.27 11.37
C SER A 312 2.95 2.49 12.14
N LEU A 313 4.24 2.69 12.17
CA LEU A 313 4.88 3.86 12.74
C LEU A 313 6.18 4.18 12.01
N PHE A 314 6.59 5.43 12.08
CA PHE A 314 7.88 5.88 11.56
C PHE A 314 8.92 5.89 12.66
N LEU A 315 10.21 5.72 12.29
CA LEU A 315 11.33 6.03 13.13
C LEU A 315 12.25 7.02 12.44
N THR A 316 12.78 7.97 13.20
CA THR A 316 13.80 8.90 12.71
C THR A 316 15.18 8.26 12.70
N GLU A 317 15.41 7.30 13.59
CA GLU A 317 16.68 6.60 13.73
C GLU A 317 16.46 5.18 14.26
N LEU A 318 17.26 4.23 13.80
CA LEU A 318 17.28 2.87 14.32
C LEU A 318 18.32 2.75 15.44
N THR A 319 18.03 3.31 16.61
CA THR A 319 18.91 3.29 17.79
C THR A 319 19.08 1.87 18.35
N ASP A 320 20.10 1.64 19.21
CA ASP A 320 20.28 0.35 19.89
C ASP A 320 19.08 -0.01 20.78
N GLU A 321 18.40 1.00 21.36
CA GLU A 321 17.16 0.78 22.10
C GLU A 321 16.02 0.33 21.17
N ALA A 322 15.86 0.96 20.00
CA ALA A 322 14.90 0.53 18.99
C ALA A 322 15.18 -0.91 18.52
N ILE A 323 16.45 -1.24 18.29
CA ILE A 323 16.89 -2.59 17.90
C ILE A 323 16.49 -3.62 18.96
N ARG A 324 16.75 -3.38 20.25
CA ARG A 324 16.35 -4.31 21.32
C ARG A 324 14.84 -4.53 21.37
N ARG A 325 14.05 -3.44 21.29
CA ARG A 325 12.58 -3.53 21.31
C ARG A 325 12.03 -4.26 20.10
N ILE A 326 12.51 -3.94 18.88
CA ILE A 326 12.10 -4.61 17.65
C ILE A 326 12.45 -6.10 17.69
N ALA A 327 13.66 -6.47 18.15
CA ALA A 327 14.07 -7.86 18.27
C ALA A 327 13.19 -8.65 19.27
N LEU A 328 12.85 -8.05 20.41
CA LEU A 328 11.95 -8.64 21.40
C LEU A 328 10.56 -8.89 20.81
N LEU A 329 9.99 -7.88 20.13
CA LEU A 329 8.68 -7.98 19.50
C LEU A 329 8.68 -8.99 18.35
N GLY A 330 9.75 -9.00 17.55
CA GLY A 330 9.94 -9.98 16.49
C GLY A 330 9.92 -11.43 16.98
N ARG A 331 10.42 -11.70 18.18
CA ARG A 331 10.39 -13.05 18.83
C ARG A 331 9.04 -13.38 19.48
N SER A 332 8.27 -12.37 19.90
CA SER A 332 7.02 -12.56 20.66
C SER A 332 5.76 -12.44 19.81
N ARG A 333 5.86 -12.63 18.48
CA ARG A 333 4.71 -12.58 17.58
C ARG A 333 3.59 -13.52 18.03
N PRO A 334 2.31 -13.09 17.93
CA PRO A 334 1.19 -13.83 18.52
C PRO A 334 0.73 -15.03 17.67
N SER A 335 1.10 -15.09 16.39
CA SER A 335 0.73 -16.17 15.48
C SER A 335 1.85 -16.45 14.48
N ALA A 336 1.81 -17.60 13.84
CA ALA A 336 2.78 -17.97 12.80
C ALA A 336 2.68 -17.11 11.53
N GLN A 337 1.50 -16.55 11.25
CA GLN A 337 1.24 -15.68 10.10
C GLN A 337 1.64 -14.23 10.35
N THR A 338 1.75 -13.82 11.64
CA THR A 338 2.15 -12.44 11.99
C THR A 338 3.57 -12.16 11.55
N ARG A 339 3.76 -11.00 10.92
CA ARG A 339 5.06 -10.48 10.49
C ARG A 339 5.34 -9.12 11.11
N LEU A 340 6.60 -8.80 11.27
CA LEU A 340 7.07 -7.46 11.62
C LEU A 340 8.07 -7.04 10.55
N HIS A 341 7.74 -6.01 9.78
CA HIS A 341 8.64 -5.45 8.78
C HIS A 341 9.30 -4.19 9.30
N LEU A 342 10.59 -4.06 9.03
CA LEU A 342 11.34 -2.82 9.09
C LEU A 342 11.76 -2.46 7.67
N ILE A 343 11.21 -1.37 7.15
CA ILE A 343 11.43 -0.90 5.79
C ILE A 343 12.32 0.33 5.85
N ARG A 344 13.42 0.35 5.10
CA ARG A 344 14.24 1.54 4.91
C ARG A 344 13.75 2.31 3.70
N LEU A 345 13.09 3.45 3.93
CA LEU A 345 12.74 4.40 2.89
C LEU A 345 14.03 5.13 2.44
N GLY A 346 14.05 6.41 2.29
CA GLY A 346 15.22 7.18 1.88
C GLY A 346 15.43 7.18 0.36
N GLY A 347 16.65 7.38 -0.09
CA GLY A 347 16.96 7.49 -1.51
C GLY A 347 16.22 8.64 -2.19
N TYR A 348 15.76 8.44 -3.44
CA TYR A 348 15.00 9.45 -4.16
C TYR A 348 13.69 9.85 -3.45
N ALA A 349 12.97 8.88 -2.86
CA ALA A 349 11.69 9.13 -2.20
C ALA A 349 11.78 10.19 -1.08
N SER A 350 12.89 10.24 -0.33
CA SER A 350 13.08 11.23 0.75
C SER A 350 13.59 12.60 0.25
N ARG A 351 14.00 12.70 -1.03
CA ARG A 351 14.45 13.97 -1.64
C ARG A 351 13.34 14.71 -2.38
N VAL A 352 12.20 14.09 -2.56
CA VAL A 352 11.02 14.79 -3.11
C VAL A 352 10.59 15.85 -2.10
N PRO A 353 10.47 17.13 -2.52
CA PRO A 353 10.08 18.21 -1.62
C PRO A 353 8.77 17.89 -0.89
N PRO A 354 8.66 18.17 0.41
CA PRO A 354 7.44 17.85 1.19
C PRO A 354 6.16 18.48 0.62
N GLU A 355 6.29 19.67 0.01
CA GLU A 355 5.17 20.41 -0.61
C GLU A 355 4.74 19.86 -1.97
N ALA A 356 5.54 19.01 -2.62
CA ALA A 356 5.27 18.48 -3.96
C ALA A 356 4.11 17.47 -4.00
N THR A 357 3.81 16.86 -2.86
CA THR A 357 2.74 15.86 -2.73
C THR A 357 2.05 15.98 -1.37
N ALA A 358 0.91 15.33 -1.19
CA ALA A 358 0.23 15.27 0.10
C ALA A 358 0.84 14.23 1.07
N VAL A 359 1.87 13.48 0.69
CA VAL A 359 2.59 12.55 1.58
C VAL A 359 3.55 13.32 2.48
N PRO A 360 3.31 13.41 3.80
CA PRO A 360 4.02 14.35 4.64
C PRO A 360 5.34 13.82 5.24
N THR A 361 5.51 12.53 5.38
CA THR A 361 6.48 11.93 6.32
C THR A 361 7.72 11.33 5.64
N ARG A 362 8.20 11.97 4.57
CA ARG A 362 9.34 11.50 3.75
C ARG A 362 10.69 11.62 4.46
N GLU A 363 10.78 12.48 5.46
CA GLU A 363 11.97 12.70 6.27
C GLU A 363 12.29 11.56 7.23
N HIS A 364 11.30 10.70 7.51
CA HIS A 364 11.49 9.57 8.41
C HIS A 364 12.02 8.36 7.64
N PRO A 365 13.27 7.97 7.89
CA PRO A 365 13.95 6.98 7.06
C PRO A 365 13.47 5.55 7.27
N TYR A 366 12.78 5.26 8.37
CA TYR A 366 12.34 3.91 8.70
C TYR A 366 10.83 3.84 8.92
N ILE A 367 10.23 2.77 8.41
CA ILE A 367 8.84 2.41 8.67
C ILE A 367 8.83 1.05 9.35
N ILE A 368 8.18 0.97 10.51
CA ILE A 368 7.83 -0.31 11.11
C ILE A 368 6.39 -0.62 10.73
N HIS A 369 6.18 -1.82 10.23
CA HIS A 369 4.86 -2.36 9.92
C HIS A 369 4.62 -3.61 10.78
N LEU A 370 3.70 -3.49 11.73
CA LEU A 370 3.18 -4.59 12.54
C LEU A 370 2.05 -5.26 11.77
N MET A 371 2.40 -6.18 10.90
CA MET A 371 1.48 -6.94 10.06
C MET A 371 0.94 -8.11 10.89
N THR A 372 0.05 -7.81 11.84
CA THR A 372 -0.56 -8.82 12.70
C THR A 372 -1.64 -9.55 11.92
N THR A 373 -1.41 -10.83 11.70
CA THR A 373 -2.22 -11.68 10.82
C THR A 373 -2.43 -13.05 11.47
N TRP A 374 -3.61 -13.61 11.33
CA TRP A 374 -3.95 -14.94 11.88
C TRP A 374 -5.07 -15.58 11.06
N THR A 375 -5.36 -16.88 11.30
CA THR A 375 -6.36 -17.63 10.54
C THR A 375 -7.50 -18.15 11.41
N ASP A 376 -7.26 -18.40 12.71
CA ASP A 376 -8.30 -18.86 13.64
C ASP A 376 -8.96 -17.67 14.34
N PRO A 377 -10.27 -17.45 14.19
CA PRO A 377 -11.00 -16.39 14.88
C PRO A 377 -10.85 -16.43 16.42
N ALA A 378 -10.58 -17.57 17.02
CA ALA A 378 -10.34 -17.70 18.47
C ALA A 378 -9.09 -16.92 18.93
N ASP A 379 -8.13 -16.68 18.03
CA ASP A 379 -6.90 -15.94 18.29
C ASP A 379 -7.06 -14.41 18.22
N THR A 380 -8.22 -13.92 17.82
CA THR A 380 -8.44 -12.48 17.54
C THR A 380 -8.08 -11.60 18.73
N ALA A 381 -8.57 -11.92 19.93
CA ALA A 381 -8.28 -11.10 21.12
C ALA A 381 -6.76 -11.07 21.45
N ARG A 382 -6.07 -12.19 21.32
CA ARG A 382 -4.61 -12.29 21.55
C ARG A 382 -3.83 -11.51 20.53
N CYS A 383 -4.19 -11.62 19.25
CA CYS A 383 -3.49 -10.95 18.15
C CYS A 383 -3.68 -9.44 18.17
N THR A 384 -4.90 -8.95 18.38
CA THR A 384 -5.19 -7.53 18.47
C THR A 384 -4.56 -6.89 19.72
N ALA A 385 -4.57 -7.59 20.87
CA ALA A 385 -3.90 -7.11 22.07
C ALA A 385 -2.38 -6.99 21.89
N TRP A 386 -1.74 -7.98 21.24
CA TRP A 386 -0.30 -7.91 20.94
C TRP A 386 0.01 -6.73 20.05
N ALA A 387 -0.75 -6.49 18.97
CA ALA A 387 -0.52 -5.35 18.07
C ALA A 387 -0.61 -4.01 18.80
N GLY A 388 -1.60 -3.86 19.71
CA GLY A 388 -1.74 -2.67 20.55
C GLY A 388 -0.55 -2.49 21.48
N GLN A 389 -0.12 -3.53 22.19
CA GLN A 389 1.04 -3.49 23.10
C GLN A 389 2.35 -3.21 22.34
N ALA A 390 2.57 -3.88 21.21
CA ALA A 390 3.74 -3.67 20.37
C ALA A 390 3.82 -2.22 19.87
N PHE A 391 2.68 -1.66 19.47
CA PHE A 391 2.59 -0.26 19.08
C PHE A 391 2.96 0.69 20.22
N GLU A 392 2.41 0.49 21.43
CA GLU A 392 2.73 1.34 22.59
C GLU A 392 4.20 1.23 23.02
N ILE A 393 4.84 0.07 22.89
CA ILE A 393 6.26 -0.13 23.13
C ILE A 393 7.13 0.68 22.16
N LEU A 394 6.71 0.77 20.89
CA LEU A 394 7.49 1.41 19.83
C LEU A 394 7.15 2.89 19.66
N ARG A 395 5.93 3.31 20.00
CA ARG A 395 5.42 4.70 19.81
C ARG A 395 6.37 5.79 20.33
N PRO A 396 7.03 5.66 21.49
CA PRO A 396 7.96 6.68 21.99
C PRO A 396 9.23 6.86 21.15
N LEU A 397 9.50 5.96 20.19
CA LEU A 397 10.72 5.97 19.40
C LEU A 397 10.60 6.79 18.10
N GLY A 398 9.40 7.28 17.78
CA GLY A 398 9.16 7.98 16.52
C GLY A 398 8.02 9.00 16.59
N PRO A 399 7.76 9.69 15.48
CA PRO A 399 6.71 10.70 15.38
C PRO A 399 5.29 10.09 15.43
N ALA A 400 4.30 10.94 15.69
CA ALA A 400 2.89 10.53 15.85
C ALA A 400 2.21 10.05 14.56
N GLY A 401 2.76 10.33 13.38
CA GLY A 401 2.20 9.96 12.08
C GLY A 401 2.28 8.46 11.77
N ALA A 402 1.65 8.06 10.67
CA ALA A 402 1.66 6.70 10.16
C ALA A 402 1.73 6.67 8.63
N TYR A 403 2.18 5.54 8.07
CA TYR A 403 2.00 5.28 6.65
C TYR A 403 0.59 4.71 6.43
N LEU A 404 -0.28 5.50 5.80
CA LEU A 404 -1.73 5.24 5.77
C LEU A 404 -2.12 3.91 5.11
N ASN A 405 -1.36 3.42 4.14
CA ASN A 405 -1.65 2.12 3.52
C ASN A 405 -1.40 0.92 4.46
N PHE A 406 -0.76 1.13 5.62
CA PHE A 406 -0.42 0.07 6.57
C PHE A 406 -1.18 0.17 7.90
N VAL A 407 -2.25 0.96 7.96
CA VAL A 407 -3.02 1.14 9.19
C VAL A 407 -4.50 0.86 8.98
N GLY A 408 -5.16 0.42 10.05
CA GLY A 408 -6.60 0.33 10.14
C GLY A 408 -7.25 1.71 10.38
N ASP A 409 -8.47 1.70 10.89
CA ASP A 409 -9.11 2.92 11.39
C ASP A 409 -8.47 3.30 12.75
N GLU A 410 -7.67 4.36 12.76
CA GLU A 410 -6.96 4.85 13.95
C GLU A 410 -7.48 6.21 14.42
N GLY A 411 -8.59 6.69 13.86
CA GLY A 411 -9.25 7.92 14.25
C GLY A 411 -8.66 9.21 13.67
N GLN A 412 -9.41 10.30 13.78
CA GLN A 412 -9.12 11.59 13.14
C GLN A 412 -7.83 12.24 13.63
N ASP A 413 -7.49 12.11 14.92
CA ASP A 413 -6.28 12.72 15.48
C ASP A 413 -5.02 12.14 14.84
N ARG A 414 -5.01 10.84 14.56
CA ARG A 414 -3.86 10.20 13.91
C ARG A 414 -3.77 10.54 12.43
N ILE A 415 -4.92 10.65 11.74
CA ILE A 415 -4.97 11.14 10.35
C ILE A 415 -4.41 12.56 10.29
N ARG A 416 -4.86 13.45 11.17
CA ARG A 416 -4.35 14.82 11.23
C ARG A 416 -2.85 14.89 11.54
N ALA A 417 -2.39 14.10 12.52
CA ALA A 417 -0.97 14.00 12.86
C ALA A 417 -0.13 13.49 11.67
N THR A 418 -0.70 12.61 10.85
CA THR A 418 -0.02 12.10 9.65
C THR A 418 0.23 13.18 8.61
N PHE A 419 -0.77 14.03 8.32
CA PHE A 419 -0.65 15.10 7.31
C PHE A 419 0.00 16.39 7.86
N GLY A 420 0.09 16.53 9.18
CA GLY A 420 0.41 17.80 9.83
C GLY A 420 -0.67 18.86 9.62
N ASP A 421 -0.64 19.95 10.40
CA ASP A 421 -1.70 20.96 10.35
C ASP A 421 -1.82 21.66 8.99
N ALA A 422 -0.70 22.01 8.37
CA ALA A 422 -0.69 22.69 7.07
C ALA A 422 -1.18 21.79 5.93
N GLY A 423 -0.70 20.53 5.89
CA GLY A 423 -1.13 19.56 4.90
C GLY A 423 -2.60 19.20 5.04
N TYR A 424 -3.06 18.93 6.26
CA TYR A 424 -4.46 18.62 6.53
C TYR A 424 -5.39 19.79 6.15
N LYS A 425 -5.01 21.05 6.49
CA LYS A 425 -5.76 22.23 6.11
C LYS A 425 -5.93 22.34 4.59
N ARG A 426 -4.83 22.23 3.84
CA ARG A 426 -4.85 22.28 2.36
C ARG A 426 -5.73 21.18 1.76
N LEU A 427 -5.66 19.96 2.31
CA LEU A 427 -6.52 18.83 1.89
C LEU A 427 -7.99 19.08 2.23
N ALA A 428 -8.30 19.67 3.39
CA ALA A 428 -9.66 20.02 3.80
C ALA A 428 -10.28 21.12 2.92
N GLU A 429 -9.49 22.13 2.52
CA GLU A 429 -9.89 23.17 1.57
C GLU A 429 -10.17 22.57 0.18
N LEU A 430 -9.33 21.65 -0.28
CA LEU A 430 -9.56 20.92 -1.53
C LEU A 430 -10.82 20.05 -1.46
N LYS A 431 -11.01 19.35 -0.35
CA LYS A 431 -12.21 18.54 -0.08
C LYS A 431 -13.49 19.39 -0.10
N ALA A 432 -13.48 20.56 0.52
CA ALA A 432 -14.62 21.48 0.54
C ALA A 432 -15.06 21.93 -0.85
N ARG A 433 -14.11 22.01 -1.81
CA ARG A 433 -14.40 22.34 -3.19
C ARG A 433 -14.93 21.16 -4.02
N LEU A 434 -14.34 19.97 -3.83
CA LEU A 434 -14.60 18.80 -4.69
C LEU A 434 -15.71 17.89 -4.14
N ASP A 435 -15.82 17.80 -2.83
CA ASP A 435 -16.82 16.98 -2.12
C ASP A 435 -17.34 17.72 -0.88
N PRO A 436 -18.05 18.86 -1.06
CA PRO A 436 -18.50 19.70 0.05
C PRO A 436 -19.48 18.99 1.00
N HIS A 437 -20.17 17.98 0.51
CA HIS A 437 -21.11 17.19 1.30
C HIS A 437 -20.48 15.95 1.94
N ASN A 438 -19.15 15.80 1.82
CA ASN A 438 -18.40 14.67 2.35
C ASN A 438 -19.00 13.31 2.00
N ARG A 439 -19.26 13.05 0.71
CA ARG A 439 -19.85 11.81 0.21
C ARG A 439 -18.86 10.64 0.22
N PHE A 440 -17.57 10.93 -0.01
CA PHE A 440 -16.49 9.93 0.03
C PHE A 440 -15.85 9.91 1.42
N THR A 441 -16.43 9.11 2.33
CA THR A 441 -16.03 9.01 3.75
C THR A 441 -15.28 7.73 4.07
N LEU A 442 -15.48 6.64 3.29
CA LEU A 442 -14.83 5.35 3.52
C LEU A 442 -13.39 5.34 2.99
N ASN A 443 -12.55 6.06 3.70
CA ASN A 443 -11.11 6.22 3.52
C ASN A 443 -10.52 6.77 4.82
N HIS A 444 -9.27 7.22 4.82
CA HIS A 444 -8.74 8.07 5.90
C HIS A 444 -9.35 9.47 5.74
N ASN A 445 -10.60 9.61 6.18
CA ASN A 445 -11.46 10.73 5.82
C ASN A 445 -10.92 12.09 6.28
N ILE A 446 -10.75 12.99 5.33
CA ILE A 446 -10.46 14.41 5.54
C ILE A 446 -11.78 15.15 5.46
N LYS A 447 -12.19 15.80 6.57
CA LYS A 447 -13.43 16.56 6.59
C LYS A 447 -13.29 17.84 5.78
N PRO A 448 -14.32 18.26 5.00
CA PRO A 448 -14.32 19.53 4.31
C PRO A 448 -14.05 20.69 5.28
N ALA A 449 -13.29 21.69 4.84
CA ALA A 449 -13.15 22.94 5.57
C ALA A 449 -14.54 23.61 5.69
N GLY A 450 -14.87 24.09 6.89
CA GLY A 450 -16.13 24.79 7.17
C GLY A 450 -16.13 26.21 6.63
#